data_4a35a2d53519dd7eca8c2863107479e3
#
_entry.id   4a35a2d53519dd7eca8c2863107479e3
#
_cell.length_a   1.000
_cell.length_b   1.000
_cell.length_c   1.000
_cell.angle_alpha   90.00
_cell.angle_beta   90.00
_cell.angle_gamma   90.00
#
_symmetry.space_group_name_H-M   'P 1'
#
loop_
_entity.id
_entity.type
_entity.pdbx_description
1 polymer ?
#
loop_
_entity_poly.entity_id
_entity_poly.type
_entity_poly.pdbx_seq_one_letter_code
_entity_poly.pdbx_strand_id
1 'polypeptide(L)'
;MAGKPEPDGLDLNTLRALRRPRRDLATLTGRIAGHLDDHDGYLAFSGGKDSLVALHLTLQVEPNIPVVFFDSGLEYPETYTYITALADTWNLNLEPHRADPPLLTVLAQSGEWDHQQPTRATSQKLRDILIGAPSRAAHAAHGPGEIWGVRADESPKGTGRWSLYYNALSSHVTRECNGCCTNTTEQRRHHGGLIDRADGTHVFGPIWDWNTDEIWAYIAHHQLPVNPVYDKLRKLGTPEQHLRVSHMIDGAFLEHGRITRLRRGWPNLFEELAQVLPRIREFV
;
A
#
# COMPACT_ATOMS: atom_id res chain seq x y z
N MET A 1 45.89 -3.18 -19.28
CA MET A 1 45.37 -4.42 -18.68
C MET A 1 43.83 -4.23 -18.63
N ALA A 2 43.13 -4.91 -19.53
CA ALA A 2 41.67 -4.88 -19.52
C ALA A 2 41.19 -5.71 -18.33
N GLY A 3 40.42 -5.07 -17.43
CA GLY A 3 39.78 -5.75 -16.30
C GLY A 3 38.88 -6.87 -16.82
N LYS A 4 38.95 -8.06 -16.20
CA LYS A 4 37.99 -9.12 -16.44
C LYS A 4 36.60 -8.56 -16.17
N PRO A 5 35.57 -8.80 -17.04
CA PRO A 5 34.20 -8.49 -16.71
C PRO A 5 33.86 -9.27 -15.45
N GLU A 6 33.34 -8.57 -14.43
CA GLU A 6 32.70 -9.23 -13.31
C GLU A 6 31.55 -10.09 -13.84
N PRO A 7 31.39 -11.32 -13.35
CA PRO A 7 30.26 -12.14 -13.76
C PRO A 7 29.00 -11.38 -13.45
N ASP A 8 28.17 -11.17 -14.46
CA ASP A 8 26.83 -10.59 -14.30
C ASP A 8 26.15 -11.32 -13.14
N GLY A 9 26.00 -10.62 -12.02
CA GLY A 9 25.30 -11.18 -10.87
C GLY A 9 23.91 -11.61 -11.29
N LEU A 10 23.49 -12.81 -10.90
CA LEU A 10 22.15 -13.31 -11.18
C LEU A 10 21.12 -12.22 -10.87
N ASP A 11 20.44 -11.75 -11.90
CA ASP A 11 19.39 -10.75 -11.75
C ASP A 11 18.27 -11.32 -10.87
N LEU A 12 18.11 -10.73 -9.69
CA LEU A 12 17.08 -11.14 -8.72
C LEU A 12 15.67 -11.09 -9.30
N ASN A 13 15.40 -10.20 -10.25
CA ASN A 13 14.10 -10.12 -10.91
C ASN A 13 13.88 -11.32 -11.83
N THR A 14 14.90 -11.75 -12.56
CA THR A 14 14.86 -12.97 -13.37
C THR A 14 14.65 -14.20 -12.49
N LEU A 15 15.33 -14.30 -11.34
CA LEU A 15 15.14 -15.39 -10.38
C LEU A 15 13.73 -15.40 -9.79
N ARG A 16 13.18 -14.23 -9.49
CA ARG A 16 11.81 -14.09 -8.98
C ARG A 16 10.77 -14.46 -10.04
N ALA A 17 10.99 -14.06 -11.31
CA ALA A 17 10.13 -14.41 -12.43
C ALA A 17 10.07 -15.92 -12.69
N LEU A 18 11.16 -16.65 -12.43
CA LEU A 18 11.21 -18.11 -12.55
C LEU A 18 10.50 -18.84 -11.41
N ARG A 19 10.21 -18.19 -10.29
CA ARG A 19 9.41 -18.76 -9.21
C ARG A 19 7.94 -18.78 -9.63
N ARG A 20 7.37 -19.97 -9.74
CA ARG A 20 5.92 -20.09 -9.90
C ARG A 20 5.23 -19.57 -8.63
N PRO A 21 4.20 -18.74 -8.76
CA PRO A 21 3.36 -18.37 -7.62
C PRO A 21 2.87 -19.64 -6.92
N ARG A 22 3.13 -19.76 -5.61
CA ARG A 22 2.66 -20.92 -4.81
C ARG A 22 1.19 -20.77 -4.38
N ARG A 23 0.51 -19.76 -4.88
CA ARG A 23 -0.86 -19.41 -4.53
C ARG A 23 -1.84 -19.97 -5.53
N ASP A 24 -2.95 -20.47 -5.04
CA ASP A 24 -4.09 -20.86 -5.87
C ASP A 24 -4.82 -19.58 -6.34
N LEU A 25 -4.42 -19.11 -7.52
CA LEU A 25 -4.96 -17.87 -8.09
C LEU A 25 -6.43 -18.04 -8.51
N ALA A 26 -6.86 -19.23 -8.90
CA ALA A 26 -8.25 -19.49 -9.30
C ALA A 26 -9.19 -19.35 -8.09
N THR A 27 -8.83 -19.96 -6.95
CA THR A 27 -9.58 -19.76 -5.70
C THR A 27 -9.56 -18.29 -5.26
N LEU A 28 -8.45 -17.59 -5.45
CA LEU A 28 -8.32 -16.19 -5.04
C LEU A 28 -9.19 -15.27 -5.89
N THR A 29 -9.18 -15.42 -7.22
CA THR A 29 -10.05 -14.64 -8.11
C THR A 29 -11.53 -14.97 -7.89
N GLY A 30 -11.87 -16.23 -7.60
CA GLY A 30 -13.22 -16.62 -7.20
C GLY A 30 -13.70 -15.91 -5.92
N ARG A 31 -12.79 -15.69 -4.94
CA ARG A 31 -13.10 -14.94 -3.72
C ARG A 31 -13.23 -13.43 -3.96
N ILE A 32 -12.46 -12.88 -4.90
CA ILE A 32 -12.64 -11.49 -5.34
C ILE A 32 -14.02 -11.34 -5.98
N ALA A 33 -14.41 -12.26 -6.88
CA ALA A 33 -15.73 -12.27 -7.51
C ALA A 33 -16.84 -12.32 -6.45
N GLY A 34 -16.78 -13.25 -5.51
CA GLY A 34 -17.77 -13.37 -4.45
C GLY A 34 -17.88 -12.11 -3.59
N HIS A 35 -16.77 -11.45 -3.26
CA HIS A 35 -16.82 -10.19 -2.53
C HIS A 35 -17.50 -9.06 -3.32
N LEU A 36 -17.26 -8.99 -4.63
CA LEU A 36 -17.88 -7.98 -5.51
C LEU A 36 -19.35 -8.31 -5.82
N ASP A 37 -19.72 -9.58 -5.84
CA ASP A 37 -21.12 -10.01 -5.98
C ASP A 37 -21.95 -9.67 -4.72
N ASP A 38 -21.33 -9.76 -3.53
CA ASP A 38 -21.98 -9.48 -2.25
C ASP A 38 -22.01 -7.98 -1.93
N HIS A 39 -21.06 -7.19 -2.44
CA HIS A 39 -20.86 -5.80 -2.06
C HIS A 39 -20.42 -4.95 -3.25
N ASP A 40 -21.25 -4.01 -3.69
CA ASP A 40 -20.77 -2.92 -4.55
C ASP A 40 -19.60 -2.21 -3.89
N GLY A 41 -18.59 -1.82 -4.68
CA GLY A 41 -17.41 -1.21 -4.07
C GLY A 41 -16.34 -0.75 -5.05
N TYR A 42 -15.14 -0.55 -4.51
CA TYR A 42 -14.00 -0.03 -5.24
C TYR A 42 -12.69 -0.73 -4.82
N LEU A 43 -11.64 -0.52 -5.62
CA LEU A 43 -10.28 -0.92 -5.26
C LEU A 43 -9.47 0.30 -4.81
N ALA A 44 -8.88 0.23 -3.62
CA ALA A 44 -7.95 1.26 -3.12
C ALA A 44 -6.54 1.04 -3.71
N PHE A 45 -6.06 2.00 -4.51
CA PHE A 45 -4.77 1.93 -5.20
C PHE A 45 -3.83 3.03 -4.74
N SER A 46 -2.69 2.66 -4.17
CA SER A 46 -1.68 3.61 -3.66
C SER A 46 -0.48 3.81 -4.59
N GLY A 47 -0.45 3.18 -5.76
CA GLY A 47 0.73 3.14 -6.61
C GLY A 47 1.87 2.28 -6.07
N GLY A 48 1.67 1.56 -4.96
CA GLY A 48 2.63 0.64 -4.37
C GLY A 48 2.57 -0.77 -4.95
N LYS A 49 3.61 -1.56 -4.72
CA LYS A 49 3.73 -2.95 -5.23
C LYS A 49 2.60 -3.87 -4.78
N ASP A 50 2.14 -3.69 -3.56
CA ASP A 50 1.11 -4.55 -2.96
C ASP A 50 -0.27 -4.22 -3.57
N SER A 51 -0.63 -2.94 -3.65
CA SER A 51 -1.87 -2.51 -4.32
C SER A 51 -1.85 -2.78 -5.82
N LEU A 52 -0.67 -2.80 -6.48
CA LEU A 52 -0.53 -3.20 -7.89
C LEU A 52 -0.91 -4.68 -8.10
N VAL A 53 -0.48 -5.57 -7.20
CA VAL A 53 -0.86 -7.00 -7.27
C VAL A 53 -2.34 -7.18 -7.01
N ALA A 54 -2.90 -6.49 -6.02
CA ALA A 54 -4.34 -6.52 -5.75
C ALA A 54 -5.14 -6.00 -6.96
N LEU A 55 -4.71 -4.88 -7.55
CA LEU A 55 -5.31 -4.31 -8.77
C LEU A 55 -5.29 -5.31 -9.93
N HIS A 56 -4.12 -5.89 -10.24
CA HIS A 56 -4.00 -6.84 -11.34
C HIS A 56 -4.88 -8.09 -11.16
N LEU A 57 -5.00 -8.60 -9.93
CA LEU A 57 -5.89 -9.72 -9.61
C LEU A 57 -7.36 -9.35 -9.78
N THR A 58 -7.74 -8.17 -9.32
CA THR A 58 -9.13 -7.69 -9.35
C THR A 58 -9.59 -7.40 -10.78
N LEU A 59 -8.75 -6.81 -11.62
CA LEU A 59 -9.07 -6.54 -13.03
C LEU A 59 -9.29 -7.81 -13.86
N GLN A 60 -8.83 -8.98 -13.43
CA GLN A 60 -9.14 -10.26 -14.07
C GLN A 60 -10.59 -10.68 -13.81
N VAL A 61 -11.25 -10.13 -12.81
CA VAL A 61 -12.62 -10.43 -12.40
C VAL A 61 -13.56 -9.32 -12.83
N GLU A 62 -13.24 -8.08 -12.47
CA GLU A 62 -14.03 -6.88 -12.78
C GLU A 62 -13.14 -5.82 -13.45
N PRO A 63 -13.06 -5.81 -14.79
CA PRO A 63 -12.21 -4.88 -15.54
C PRO A 63 -12.57 -3.39 -15.38
N ASN A 64 -13.82 -3.10 -15.01
CA ASN A 64 -14.33 -1.72 -14.90
C ASN A 64 -14.48 -1.26 -13.45
N ILE A 65 -13.94 -2.01 -12.48
CA ILE A 65 -14.03 -1.63 -11.07
C ILE A 65 -13.54 -0.18 -10.86
N PRO A 66 -14.24 0.66 -10.05
CA PRO A 66 -13.70 1.94 -9.64
C PRO A 66 -12.36 1.76 -8.90
N VAL A 67 -11.33 2.47 -9.36
CA VAL A 67 -9.98 2.45 -8.77
C VAL A 67 -9.74 3.79 -8.08
N VAL A 68 -9.73 3.78 -6.76
CA VAL A 68 -9.61 5.02 -5.96
C VAL A 68 -8.19 5.21 -5.49
N PHE A 69 -7.60 6.36 -5.82
CA PHE A 69 -6.32 6.81 -5.31
C PHE A 69 -6.51 7.84 -4.19
N PHE A 70 -6.15 7.49 -2.96
CA PHE A 70 -6.14 8.45 -1.84
C PHE A 70 -4.89 9.32 -1.94
N ASP A 71 -5.07 10.50 -2.56
CA ASP A 71 -4.00 11.45 -2.82
C ASP A 71 -3.78 12.35 -1.60
N SER A 72 -2.68 12.14 -0.91
CA SER A 72 -2.28 12.96 0.24
C SER A 72 -1.85 14.39 -0.13
N GLY A 73 -1.61 14.65 -1.43
CA GLY A 73 -0.98 15.88 -1.92
C GLY A 73 0.54 15.92 -1.66
N LEU A 74 1.12 14.83 -1.16
CA LEU A 74 2.55 14.74 -0.82
C LEU A 74 3.12 13.37 -1.24
N GLU A 75 3.02 13.05 -2.52
CA GLU A 75 3.61 11.86 -3.12
C GLU A 75 4.85 12.22 -3.95
N TYR A 76 5.71 11.23 -4.21
CA TYR A 76 6.82 11.42 -5.14
C TYR A 76 6.31 11.79 -6.54
N PRO A 77 6.96 12.72 -7.27
CA PRO A 77 6.52 13.10 -8.63
C PRO A 77 6.37 11.90 -9.56
N GLU A 78 7.29 10.93 -9.44
CA GLU A 78 7.25 9.69 -10.22
C GLU A 78 6.01 8.84 -9.89
N THR A 79 5.48 8.92 -8.66
CA THR A 79 4.26 8.18 -8.28
C THR A 79 3.05 8.72 -9.03
N TYR A 80 2.88 10.04 -9.13
CA TYR A 80 1.80 10.63 -9.92
C TYR A 80 1.90 10.25 -11.39
N THR A 81 3.10 10.39 -11.99
CA THR A 81 3.36 10.01 -13.38
C THR A 81 3.06 8.54 -13.62
N TYR A 82 3.50 7.67 -12.71
CA TYR A 82 3.27 6.23 -12.80
C TYR A 82 1.78 5.87 -12.73
N ILE A 83 1.05 6.42 -11.76
CA ILE A 83 -0.40 6.13 -11.59
C ILE A 83 -1.17 6.58 -12.84
N THR A 84 -0.89 7.78 -13.37
CA THR A 84 -1.53 8.28 -14.59
C THR A 84 -1.22 7.40 -15.80
N ALA A 85 0.06 7.08 -16.03
CA ALA A 85 0.48 6.23 -17.14
C ALA A 85 -0.11 4.81 -17.06
N LEU A 86 -0.21 4.26 -15.85
CA LEU A 86 -0.85 2.95 -15.63
C LEU A 86 -2.34 3.02 -15.92
N ALA A 87 -3.02 4.07 -15.47
CA ALA A 87 -4.44 4.28 -15.72
C ALA A 87 -4.74 4.38 -17.22
N ASP A 88 -3.94 5.14 -17.96
CA ASP A 88 -4.07 5.26 -19.41
C ASP A 88 -3.80 3.93 -20.12
N THR A 89 -2.73 3.21 -19.72
CA THR A 89 -2.31 1.96 -20.37
C THR A 89 -3.30 0.82 -20.14
N TRP A 90 -3.85 0.72 -18.93
CA TRP A 90 -4.77 -0.35 -18.52
C TRP A 90 -6.25 0.07 -18.61
N ASN A 91 -6.52 1.29 -19.10
CA ASN A 91 -7.86 1.87 -19.17
C ASN A 91 -8.63 1.79 -17.86
N LEU A 92 -7.97 2.20 -16.75
CA LEU A 92 -8.55 2.14 -15.41
C LEU A 92 -9.62 3.22 -15.22
N ASN A 93 -10.69 2.86 -14.55
CA ASN A 93 -11.65 3.83 -13.99
C ASN A 93 -11.05 4.47 -12.73
N LEU A 94 -10.03 5.34 -12.91
CA LEU A 94 -9.23 5.93 -11.84
C LEU A 94 -9.87 7.22 -11.30
N GLU A 95 -10.09 7.25 -9.99
CA GLU A 95 -10.63 8.41 -9.27
C GLU A 95 -9.67 8.85 -8.16
N PRO A 96 -9.01 10.02 -8.28
CA PRO A 96 -8.19 10.57 -7.18
C PRO A 96 -9.07 11.26 -6.14
N HIS A 97 -9.01 10.79 -4.90
CA HIS A 97 -9.63 11.41 -3.73
C HIS A 97 -8.56 12.16 -2.94
N ARG A 98 -8.51 13.47 -3.11
CA ARG A 98 -7.51 14.33 -2.48
C ARG A 98 -7.82 14.58 -1.03
N ALA A 99 -6.77 14.52 -0.18
CA ALA A 99 -6.86 14.94 1.19
C ALA A 99 -7.14 16.45 1.30
N ASP A 100 -8.09 16.81 2.15
CA ASP A 100 -8.43 18.21 2.45
C ASP A 100 -8.45 18.41 3.98
N PRO A 101 -7.54 19.25 4.52
CA PRO A 101 -6.44 19.92 3.83
C PRO A 101 -5.32 18.97 3.37
N PRO A 102 -4.45 19.41 2.41
CA PRO A 102 -3.30 18.60 1.97
C PRO A 102 -2.37 18.24 3.11
N LEU A 103 -1.75 17.03 3.06
CA LEU A 103 -0.87 16.51 4.11
C LEU A 103 0.20 17.51 4.55
N LEU A 104 0.88 18.18 3.62
CA LEU A 104 1.95 19.13 3.96
C LEU A 104 1.45 20.27 4.86
N THR A 105 0.23 20.77 4.60
CA THR A 105 -0.41 21.80 5.43
C THR A 105 -0.65 21.30 6.87
N VAL A 106 -1.14 20.07 6.99
CA VAL A 106 -1.40 19.45 8.30
C VAL A 106 -0.10 19.25 9.08
N LEU A 107 0.94 18.73 8.43
CA LEU A 107 2.25 18.51 9.03
C LEU A 107 2.87 19.83 9.52
N ALA A 108 2.76 20.90 8.72
CA ALA A 108 3.27 22.22 9.11
C ALA A 108 2.52 22.79 10.32
N GLN A 109 1.22 22.58 10.43
CA GLN A 109 0.39 23.08 11.52
C GLN A 109 0.55 22.24 12.80
N SER A 110 0.53 20.92 12.69
CA SER A 110 0.59 20.00 13.84
C SER A 110 1.98 19.80 14.39
N GLY A 111 3.00 19.84 13.55
CA GLY A 111 4.36 19.45 13.90
C GLY A 111 4.54 17.94 14.08
N GLU A 112 3.56 17.10 13.77
CA GLU A 112 3.62 15.64 13.96
C GLU A 112 4.73 14.93 13.18
N TRP A 113 5.29 15.59 12.17
CA TRP A 113 6.41 15.10 11.40
C TRP A 113 7.74 15.11 12.14
N ASP A 114 7.86 15.95 13.19
CA ASP A 114 9.09 16.20 13.96
C ASP A 114 8.95 15.70 15.40
N HIS A 115 9.41 14.48 15.66
CA HIS A 115 9.33 13.85 16.97
C HIS A 115 10.14 14.57 18.06
N GLN A 116 11.03 15.50 17.69
CA GLN A 116 11.83 16.32 18.63
C GLN A 116 11.07 17.58 19.07
N GLN A 117 9.91 17.85 18.49
CA GLN A 117 9.09 19.01 18.85
C GLN A 117 7.78 18.58 19.51
N PRO A 118 7.26 19.40 20.43
CA PRO A 118 5.94 19.17 20.96
C PRO A 118 4.89 19.21 19.85
N THR A 119 4.11 18.17 19.71
CA THR A 119 2.99 18.13 18.79
C THR A 119 1.93 19.14 19.22
N ARG A 120 1.49 19.98 18.30
CA ARG A 120 0.37 20.88 18.52
C ARG A 120 -0.93 20.14 18.29
N ALA A 121 -1.87 20.25 19.22
CA ALA A 121 -3.21 19.71 19.03
C ALA A 121 -3.86 20.37 17.80
N THR A 122 -4.19 19.57 16.80
CA THR A 122 -5.03 20.01 15.68
C THR A 122 -6.44 19.45 15.87
N SER A 123 -7.44 20.15 15.36
CA SER A 123 -8.83 19.71 15.40
C SER A 123 -9.08 18.45 14.53
N GLN A 124 -8.12 18.12 13.67
CA GLN A 124 -8.22 17.02 12.70
C GLN A 124 -7.10 16.01 12.96
N LYS A 125 -7.49 14.74 13.02
CA LYS A 125 -6.53 13.63 13.13
C LYS A 125 -5.94 13.34 11.76
N LEU A 126 -4.61 13.28 11.66
CA LEU A 126 -3.88 12.99 10.42
C LEU A 126 -4.42 11.75 9.70
N ARG A 127 -4.70 10.66 10.43
CA ARG A 127 -5.28 9.45 9.86
C ARG A 127 -6.66 9.67 9.24
N ASP A 128 -7.49 10.52 9.84
CA ASP A 128 -8.83 10.80 9.29
C ASP A 128 -8.74 11.60 8.00
N ILE A 129 -7.84 12.57 7.93
CA ILE A 129 -7.62 13.38 6.72
C ILE A 129 -7.09 12.52 5.56
N LEU A 130 -6.10 11.66 5.84
CA LEU A 130 -5.42 10.89 4.79
C LEU A 130 -6.16 9.65 4.32
N ILE A 131 -6.96 9.04 5.19
CA ILE A 131 -7.60 7.75 4.95
C ILE A 131 -9.09 7.81 5.27
N GLY A 132 -9.48 8.26 6.46
CA GLY A 132 -10.86 8.16 6.92
C GLY A 132 -11.84 8.95 6.07
N ALA A 133 -11.59 10.24 5.83
CA ALA A 133 -12.46 11.08 5.03
C ALA A 133 -12.48 10.67 3.55
N PRO A 134 -11.34 10.44 2.87
CA PRO A 134 -11.34 9.91 1.51
C PRO A 134 -12.02 8.54 1.37
N SER A 135 -11.82 7.62 2.33
CA SER A 135 -12.48 6.32 2.32
C SER A 135 -14.00 6.44 2.47
N ARG A 136 -14.50 7.30 3.39
CA ARG A 136 -15.94 7.55 3.50
C ARG A 136 -16.55 8.13 2.21
N ALA A 137 -15.83 9.02 1.54
CA ALA A 137 -16.26 9.58 0.27
C ALA A 137 -16.31 8.50 -0.83
N ALA A 138 -15.31 7.63 -0.90
CA ALA A 138 -15.27 6.51 -1.84
C ALA A 138 -16.41 5.51 -1.57
N HIS A 139 -16.65 5.14 -0.31
CA HIS A 139 -17.79 4.28 0.04
C HIS A 139 -19.15 4.91 -0.26
N ALA A 140 -19.29 6.22 -0.07
CA ALA A 140 -20.53 6.93 -0.43
C ALA A 140 -20.79 6.93 -1.94
N ALA A 141 -19.74 6.93 -2.75
CA ALA A 141 -19.84 6.92 -4.22
C ALA A 141 -20.03 5.51 -4.81
N HIS A 142 -19.37 4.50 -4.24
CA HIS A 142 -19.22 3.19 -4.87
C HIS A 142 -19.80 2.02 -4.08
N GLY A 143 -20.25 2.23 -2.86
CA GLY A 143 -20.85 1.18 -2.02
C GLY A 143 -19.95 0.71 -0.87
N PRO A 144 -20.45 -0.27 -0.07
CA PRO A 144 -19.79 -0.68 1.16
C PRO A 144 -18.56 -1.55 0.98
N GLY A 145 -18.33 -2.10 -0.21
CA GLY A 145 -17.19 -2.98 -0.50
C GLY A 145 -15.89 -2.20 -0.73
N GLU A 146 -14.78 -2.75 -0.27
CA GLU A 146 -13.44 -2.24 -0.55
C GLU A 146 -12.49 -3.42 -0.82
N ILE A 147 -11.70 -3.33 -1.88
CA ILE A 147 -10.55 -4.22 -2.09
C ILE A 147 -9.28 -3.42 -1.89
N TRP A 148 -8.35 -3.95 -1.11
CA TRP A 148 -7.07 -3.30 -0.87
C TRP A 148 -5.85 -4.23 -0.89
N GLY A 149 -4.66 -3.65 -1.07
CA GLY A 149 -3.38 -4.37 -1.08
C GLY A 149 -2.68 -4.45 0.27
N VAL A 150 -3.38 -4.30 1.40
CA VAL A 150 -2.76 -4.36 2.73
C VAL A 150 -2.45 -5.79 3.12
N ARG A 151 -1.27 -6.05 3.74
CA ARG A 151 -0.84 -7.38 4.15
C ARG A 151 -0.58 -7.47 5.66
N ALA A 152 -0.84 -8.64 6.23
CA ALA A 152 -0.53 -8.91 7.63
C ALA A 152 0.99 -8.84 7.92
N ASP A 153 1.82 -9.25 6.94
CA ASP A 153 3.29 -9.26 7.03
C ASP A 153 3.93 -7.86 7.16
N GLU A 154 3.17 -6.79 6.92
CA GLU A 154 3.64 -5.42 7.09
C GLU A 154 3.70 -4.95 8.56
N SER A 155 3.24 -5.79 9.49
CA SER A 155 3.33 -5.54 10.93
C SER A 155 3.83 -6.77 11.66
N PRO A 156 4.60 -6.61 12.75
CA PRO A 156 5.01 -7.71 13.60
C PRO A 156 3.79 -8.49 14.13
N LYS A 157 3.98 -9.80 14.38
CA LYS A 157 2.93 -10.65 14.94
C LYS A 157 2.34 -10.05 16.22
N GLY A 158 1.02 -10.04 16.30
CA GLY A 158 0.28 -9.50 17.44
C GLY A 158 0.08 -7.99 17.42
N THR A 159 0.51 -7.29 16.38
CA THR A 159 0.38 -5.83 16.27
C THR A 159 -0.24 -5.39 14.94
N GLY A 160 -0.77 -4.17 14.91
CA GLY A 160 -1.20 -3.46 13.71
C GLY A 160 -1.98 -4.31 12.71
N ARG A 161 -1.49 -4.38 11.47
CA ARG A 161 -2.16 -5.09 10.35
C ARG A 161 -2.26 -6.60 10.58
N TRP A 162 -1.25 -7.20 11.21
CA TRP A 162 -1.31 -8.60 11.59
C TRP A 162 -2.50 -8.85 12.53
N SER A 163 -2.60 -8.10 13.63
CA SER A 163 -3.71 -8.21 14.58
C SER A 163 -5.07 -7.99 13.94
N LEU A 164 -5.17 -6.99 13.05
CA LEU A 164 -6.40 -6.67 12.34
C LEU A 164 -6.94 -7.89 11.58
N TYR A 165 -6.10 -8.53 10.75
CA TYR A 165 -6.53 -9.67 9.95
C TYR A 165 -6.78 -10.94 10.77
N TYR A 166 -5.93 -11.25 11.75
CA TYR A 166 -6.09 -12.46 12.54
C TYR A 166 -7.25 -12.36 13.53
N ASN A 167 -7.56 -11.17 14.05
CA ASN A 167 -8.75 -10.97 14.87
C ASN A 167 -10.03 -11.07 14.02
N ALA A 168 -10.05 -10.48 12.83
CA ALA A 168 -11.16 -10.61 11.90
C ALA A 168 -11.38 -12.08 11.50
N LEU A 169 -10.32 -12.79 11.12
CA LEU A 169 -10.40 -14.21 10.78
C LEU A 169 -10.95 -15.05 11.94
N SER A 170 -10.47 -14.82 13.17
CA SER A 170 -10.97 -15.49 14.36
C SER A 170 -12.47 -15.22 14.57
N SER A 171 -12.92 -13.99 14.36
CA SER A 171 -14.33 -13.61 14.48
C SER A 171 -15.21 -14.29 13.44
N HIS A 172 -14.77 -14.38 12.18
CA HIS A 172 -15.47 -15.12 11.12
C HIS A 172 -15.58 -16.60 11.45
N VAL A 173 -14.48 -17.23 11.82
CA VAL A 173 -14.44 -18.66 12.17
C VAL A 173 -15.33 -18.94 13.39
N THR A 174 -15.35 -18.07 14.40
CA THR A 174 -16.21 -18.24 15.59
C THR A 174 -17.68 -18.14 15.22
N ARG A 175 -18.07 -17.22 14.33
CA ARG A 175 -19.45 -17.11 13.86
C ARG A 175 -19.92 -18.38 13.14
N GLU A 176 -19.11 -18.89 12.21
CA GLU A 176 -19.44 -20.07 11.40
C GLU A 176 -19.46 -21.38 12.21
N CYS A 177 -18.51 -21.55 13.11
CA CYS A 177 -18.32 -22.80 13.83
C CYS A 177 -18.79 -22.75 15.29
N ASN A 178 -19.39 -21.65 15.72
CA ASN A 178 -19.83 -21.42 17.10
C ASN A 178 -18.68 -21.65 18.12
N GLY A 179 -17.45 -21.30 17.70
CA GLY A 179 -16.24 -21.38 18.52
C GLY A 179 -15.60 -22.77 18.64
N CYS A 180 -16.11 -23.80 17.96
CA CYS A 180 -15.55 -25.16 18.04
C CYS A 180 -14.36 -25.42 17.10
N CYS A 181 -14.13 -24.56 16.09
CA CYS A 181 -13.11 -24.75 15.09
C CYS A 181 -11.81 -24.00 15.40
N THR A 182 -10.70 -24.58 14.99
CA THR A 182 -9.38 -23.94 15.01
C THR A 182 -9.10 -23.29 13.64
N ASN A 183 -8.25 -22.27 13.61
CA ASN A 183 -7.84 -21.57 12.38
C ASN A 183 -7.03 -22.51 11.46
N THR A 184 -7.73 -23.36 10.69
CA THR A 184 -7.17 -24.29 9.73
C THR A 184 -6.84 -23.60 8.40
N THR A 185 -6.09 -24.28 7.51
CA THR A 185 -5.82 -23.79 6.16
C THR A 185 -7.10 -23.57 5.34
N GLU A 186 -8.10 -24.43 5.51
CA GLU A 186 -9.38 -24.32 4.83
C GLU A 186 -10.17 -23.09 5.30
N GLN A 187 -10.26 -22.88 6.62
CA GLN A 187 -10.89 -21.68 7.20
C GLN A 187 -10.20 -20.39 6.74
N ARG A 188 -8.86 -20.39 6.65
CA ARG A 188 -8.12 -19.25 6.11
C ARG A 188 -8.42 -19.00 4.63
N ARG A 189 -8.67 -20.04 3.84
CA ARG A 189 -9.10 -19.89 2.45
C ARG A 189 -10.51 -19.30 2.34
N HIS A 190 -11.43 -19.66 3.22
CA HIS A 190 -12.80 -19.17 3.18
C HIS A 190 -12.96 -17.75 3.75
N HIS A 191 -12.35 -17.47 4.89
CA HIS A 191 -12.60 -16.24 5.65
C HIS A 191 -11.40 -15.29 5.72
N GLY A 192 -10.18 -15.77 5.48
CA GLY A 192 -8.98 -14.94 5.60
C GLY A 192 -8.98 -13.77 4.62
N GLY A 193 -8.56 -12.59 5.11
CA GLY A 193 -8.54 -11.36 4.33
C GLY A 193 -9.81 -10.53 4.39
N LEU A 194 -10.92 -11.08 4.89
CA LEU A 194 -12.17 -10.34 5.09
C LEU A 194 -12.15 -9.58 6.43
N ILE A 195 -12.63 -8.34 6.40
CA ILE A 195 -12.77 -7.48 7.58
C ILE A 195 -14.12 -6.77 7.49
N ASP A 196 -15.02 -7.11 8.41
CA ASP A 196 -16.26 -6.36 8.60
C ASP A 196 -15.99 -5.21 9.56
N ARG A 197 -16.25 -3.99 9.13
CA ARG A 197 -16.11 -2.79 9.96
C ARG A 197 -17.42 -2.45 10.67
N ALA A 198 -17.32 -1.78 11.81
CA ALA A 198 -18.47 -1.40 12.63
C ALA A 198 -19.41 -0.39 11.95
N ASP A 199 -18.92 0.31 10.94
CA ASP A 199 -19.70 1.27 10.13
C ASP A 199 -20.49 0.60 8.99
N GLY A 200 -20.45 -0.73 8.89
CA GLY A 200 -21.15 -1.49 7.86
C GLY A 200 -20.37 -1.61 6.54
N THR A 201 -19.11 -1.17 6.49
CA THR A 201 -18.25 -1.39 5.32
C THR A 201 -17.51 -2.72 5.41
N HIS A 202 -17.23 -3.32 4.25
CA HIS A 202 -16.63 -4.63 4.11
C HIS A 202 -15.34 -4.54 3.29
N VAL A 203 -14.24 -5.04 3.85
CA VAL A 203 -12.94 -4.97 3.19
C VAL A 203 -12.43 -6.35 2.86
N PHE A 204 -11.95 -6.54 1.65
CA PHE A 204 -11.24 -7.74 1.26
C PHE A 204 -9.80 -7.44 0.87
N GLY A 205 -8.86 -8.10 1.54
CA GLY A 205 -7.44 -8.09 1.20
C GLY A 205 -7.05 -9.38 0.48
N PRO A 206 -7.07 -9.45 -0.86
CA PRO A 206 -6.79 -10.70 -1.57
C PRO A 206 -5.39 -11.25 -1.31
N ILE A 207 -4.44 -10.39 -1.01
CA ILE A 207 -3.04 -10.74 -0.74
C ILE A 207 -2.66 -10.64 0.74
N TRP A 208 -3.63 -10.63 1.64
CA TRP A 208 -3.45 -10.34 3.07
C TRP A 208 -2.38 -11.18 3.77
N ASP A 209 -2.19 -12.44 3.39
CA ASP A 209 -1.24 -13.39 3.98
C ASP A 209 0.00 -13.65 3.10
N TRP A 210 0.21 -12.82 2.04
CA TRP A 210 1.39 -12.92 1.20
C TRP A 210 2.58 -12.23 1.86
N ASN A 211 3.76 -12.80 1.68
CA ASN A 211 5.01 -12.14 2.08
C ASN A 211 5.58 -11.29 0.94
N THR A 212 6.62 -10.51 1.26
CA THR A 212 7.23 -9.57 0.31
C THR A 212 7.83 -10.29 -0.91
N ASP A 213 8.42 -11.48 -0.74
CA ASP A 213 9.00 -12.25 -1.85
C ASP A 213 7.93 -12.78 -2.79
N GLU A 214 6.76 -13.17 -2.27
CA GLU A 214 5.62 -13.61 -3.09
C GLU A 214 5.09 -12.45 -3.95
N ILE A 215 5.01 -11.24 -3.39
CA ILE A 215 4.61 -10.03 -4.13
C ILE A 215 5.57 -9.77 -5.28
N TRP A 216 6.87 -9.72 -5.02
CA TRP A 216 7.86 -9.48 -6.07
C TRP A 216 7.93 -10.61 -7.10
N ALA A 217 7.76 -11.87 -6.69
CA ALA A 217 7.70 -13.00 -7.61
C ALA A 217 6.48 -12.92 -8.54
N TYR A 218 5.32 -12.50 -8.01
CA TYR A 218 4.12 -12.29 -8.82
C TYR A 218 4.31 -11.16 -9.84
N ILE A 219 4.81 -10.00 -9.40
CA ILE A 219 5.11 -8.86 -10.26
C ILE A 219 6.07 -9.26 -11.39
N ALA A 220 7.16 -9.95 -11.07
CA ALA A 220 8.14 -10.39 -12.05
C ALA A 220 7.57 -11.43 -13.02
N HIS A 221 6.79 -12.41 -12.53
CA HIS A 221 6.16 -13.45 -13.35
C HIS A 221 5.18 -12.87 -14.37
N HIS A 222 4.37 -11.90 -13.95
CA HIS A 222 3.38 -11.25 -14.81
C HIS A 222 3.92 -9.99 -15.52
N GLN A 223 5.21 -9.67 -15.36
CA GLN A 223 5.88 -8.50 -15.96
C GLN A 223 5.13 -7.19 -15.70
N LEU A 224 4.61 -7.04 -14.47
CA LEU A 224 3.83 -5.86 -14.11
C LEU A 224 4.72 -4.61 -14.04
N PRO A 225 4.26 -3.47 -14.56
CA PRO A 225 4.98 -2.22 -14.45
C PRO A 225 5.05 -1.76 -12.99
N VAL A 226 6.24 -1.49 -12.48
CA VAL A 226 6.47 -1.11 -11.09
C VAL A 226 6.75 0.39 -11.00
N ASN A 227 6.25 1.03 -9.94
CA ASN A 227 6.55 2.42 -9.65
C ASN A 227 8.06 2.65 -9.57
N PRO A 228 8.63 3.55 -10.41
CA PRO A 228 10.07 3.75 -10.53
C PRO A 228 10.73 4.29 -9.25
N VAL A 229 9.96 4.79 -8.31
CA VAL A 229 10.45 5.20 -6.98
C VAL A 229 11.16 4.05 -6.26
N TYR A 230 10.72 2.78 -6.43
CA TYR A 230 11.39 1.63 -5.81
C TYR A 230 12.84 1.50 -6.24
N ASP A 231 13.10 1.57 -7.55
CA ASP A 231 14.47 1.47 -8.09
C ASP A 231 15.32 2.67 -7.68
N LYS A 232 14.73 3.86 -7.68
CA LYS A 232 15.43 5.07 -7.24
C LYS A 232 15.82 4.98 -5.77
N LEU A 233 14.90 4.52 -4.91
CA LEU A 233 15.19 4.31 -3.49
C LEU A 233 16.25 3.22 -3.25
N ARG A 234 16.26 2.12 -4.02
CA ARG A 234 17.31 1.10 -3.95
C ARG A 234 18.67 1.66 -4.32
N LYS A 235 18.76 2.42 -5.41
CA LYS A 235 20.01 3.11 -5.82
C LYS A 235 20.50 4.10 -4.76
N LEU A 236 19.61 4.66 -3.95
CA LEU A 236 19.95 5.53 -2.83
C LEU A 236 20.30 4.77 -1.54
N GLY A 237 20.35 3.44 -1.58
CA GLY A 237 20.72 2.59 -0.44
C GLY A 237 19.61 2.38 0.58
N THR A 238 18.34 2.47 0.17
CA THR A 238 17.23 2.16 1.06
C THR A 238 17.13 0.64 1.28
N PRO A 239 17.14 0.16 2.53
CA PRO A 239 16.92 -1.25 2.84
C PRO A 239 15.55 -1.74 2.32
N GLU A 240 15.47 -2.99 1.87
CA GLU A 240 14.26 -3.55 1.23
C GLU A 240 13.01 -3.42 2.12
N GLN A 241 13.14 -3.64 3.43
CA GLN A 241 12.04 -3.50 4.40
C GLN A 241 11.53 -2.05 4.57
N HIS A 242 12.29 -1.05 4.12
CA HIS A 242 11.95 0.36 4.21
C HIS A 242 11.54 0.97 2.87
N LEU A 243 11.46 0.17 1.80
CA LEU A 243 11.02 0.62 0.49
C LEU A 243 9.52 0.93 0.51
N ARG A 244 9.18 2.20 0.34
CA ARG A 244 7.80 2.70 0.28
C ARG A 244 7.70 3.85 -0.72
N VAL A 245 6.64 3.87 -1.49
CA VAL A 245 6.33 4.93 -2.48
C VAL A 245 5.48 6.06 -1.89
N SER A 246 4.96 5.87 -0.67
CA SER A 246 4.16 6.83 0.08
C SER A 246 4.85 7.22 1.39
N HIS A 247 4.27 8.17 2.12
CA HIS A 247 4.78 8.65 3.42
C HIS A 247 6.23 9.16 3.33
N MET A 248 6.46 10.08 2.41
CA MET A 248 7.75 10.70 2.14
C MET A 248 8.35 11.34 3.41
N ILE A 249 7.50 12.00 4.20
CA ILE A 249 7.80 12.55 5.51
C ILE A 249 6.98 11.81 6.55
N ASP A 250 7.67 11.07 7.41
CA ASP A 250 7.08 10.32 8.50
C ASP A 250 8.02 10.38 9.70
N GLY A 251 7.52 10.92 10.81
CA GLY A 251 8.29 11.11 12.05
C GLY A 251 8.98 9.84 12.54
N ALA A 252 8.34 8.68 12.37
CA ALA A 252 8.89 7.39 12.76
C ALA A 252 10.15 6.97 11.97
N PHE A 253 10.42 7.60 10.82
CA PHE A 253 11.52 7.23 9.93
C PHE A 253 12.54 8.32 9.67
N LEU A 254 12.44 9.47 10.34
CA LEU A 254 13.36 10.59 10.15
C LEU A 254 14.82 10.16 10.39
N GLU A 255 15.06 9.44 11.47
CA GLU A 255 16.41 9.00 11.88
C GLU A 255 16.98 7.85 11.03
N HIS A 256 16.17 7.21 10.19
CA HIS A 256 16.61 6.13 9.30
C HIS A 256 17.18 6.64 7.97
N GLY A 257 17.61 7.90 7.89
CA GLY A 257 18.19 8.52 6.71
C GLY A 257 17.19 8.71 5.56
N ARG A 258 15.88 8.75 5.87
CA ARG A 258 14.83 8.97 4.86
C ARG A 258 14.95 10.36 4.24
N ILE A 259 15.15 11.37 5.07
CA ILE A 259 15.30 12.76 4.63
C ILE A 259 16.59 12.95 3.84
N THR A 260 17.69 12.33 4.26
CA THR A 260 18.95 12.33 3.50
C THR A 260 18.76 11.75 2.08
N ARG A 261 18.02 10.65 1.96
CA ARG A 261 17.70 10.04 0.67
C ARG A 261 16.76 10.91 -0.16
N LEU A 262 15.77 11.54 0.48
CA LEU A 262 14.89 12.51 -0.18
C LEU A 262 15.69 13.67 -0.76
N ARG A 263 16.57 14.29 0.01
CA ARG A 263 17.44 15.37 -0.48
C ARG A 263 18.33 14.93 -1.63
N ARG A 264 18.92 13.74 -1.57
CA ARG A 264 19.79 13.20 -2.61
C ARG A 264 19.04 12.82 -3.88
N GLY A 265 17.87 12.23 -3.77
CA GLY A 265 17.07 11.74 -4.89
C GLY A 265 16.16 12.79 -5.51
N TRP A 266 15.68 13.73 -4.72
CA TRP A 266 14.71 14.76 -5.12
C TRP A 266 15.08 16.12 -4.55
N PRO A 267 16.22 16.73 -4.94
CA PRO A 267 16.74 17.94 -4.34
C PRO A 267 15.75 19.12 -4.44
N ASN A 268 15.09 19.31 -5.58
CA ASN A 268 14.12 20.40 -5.74
C ASN A 268 12.90 20.22 -4.83
N LEU A 269 12.34 19.01 -4.77
CA LEU A 269 11.24 18.68 -3.88
C LEU A 269 11.67 18.87 -2.40
N PHE A 270 12.87 18.46 -2.04
CA PHE A 270 13.39 18.67 -0.70
C PHE A 270 13.44 20.17 -0.33
N GLU A 271 13.91 21.03 -1.25
CA GLU A 271 13.98 22.48 -1.01
C GLU A 271 12.56 23.10 -0.90
N GLU A 272 11.59 22.67 -1.70
CA GLU A 272 10.19 23.08 -1.59
C GLU A 272 9.61 22.70 -0.21
N LEU A 273 9.83 21.48 0.24
CA LEU A 273 9.40 21.02 1.55
C LEU A 273 10.09 21.78 2.67
N ALA A 274 11.37 22.09 2.54
CA ALA A 274 12.14 22.83 3.52
C ALA A 274 11.73 24.32 3.67
N GLN A 275 11.00 24.87 2.69
CA GLN A 275 10.37 26.20 2.84
C GLN A 275 9.19 26.16 3.82
N VAL A 276 8.44 25.05 3.84
CA VAL A 276 7.27 24.86 4.70
C VAL A 276 7.66 24.22 6.04
N LEU A 277 8.62 23.30 6.02
CA LEU A 277 9.12 22.55 7.17
C LEU A 277 10.62 22.81 7.36
N PRO A 278 11.04 24.00 7.81
CA PRO A 278 12.46 24.43 7.76
C PRO A 278 13.39 23.51 8.56
N ARG A 279 12.92 22.91 9.64
CA ARG A 279 13.71 21.98 10.46
C ARG A 279 14.00 20.64 9.78
N ILE A 280 13.38 20.33 8.64
CA ILE A 280 13.68 19.11 7.88
C ILE A 280 15.16 19.05 7.48
N ARG A 281 15.83 20.21 7.40
CA ARG A 281 17.27 20.33 7.13
C ARG A 281 18.15 19.75 8.24
N GLU A 282 17.65 19.61 9.45
CA GLU A 282 18.40 19.06 10.59
C GLU A 282 18.48 17.53 10.54
N PHE A 283 17.65 16.87 9.73
CA PHE A 283 17.60 15.41 9.57
C PHE A 283 18.32 14.87 8.32
N VAL A 284 19.24 15.66 7.77
CA VAL A 284 19.99 15.33 6.52
C VAL A 284 21.33 14.68 6.81
#